data_a63f84c64bf1d451cd24ff45cb791ba3
#
_entry.id   a63f84c64bf1d451cd24ff45cb791ba3
#
_cell.length_a   1.000
_cell.length_b   1.000
_cell.length_c   1.000
_cell.angle_alpha   90.00
_cell.angle_beta   90.00
_cell.angle_gamma   90.00
#
_symmetry.space_group_name_H-M   'P 1'
#
loop_
_entity.id
_entity.type
_entity.pdbx_description
1 polymer ?
#
loop_
_entity_poly.entity_id
_entity_poly.type
_entity_poly.pdbx_seq_one_letter_code
_entity_poly.pdbx_strand_id
1 'polypeptide(L)'
;NQIDQDTPGFLSAGWIGAESGDRFGSVTDTGDFDGDGRMDLLVGVPDESVGAIAAGGLVHVIFGSGGWSHNEGFYQNASGWPGVSESGDRLGSALTTGDFNNDGFDDAVIGVPYEDLGGSNQLVDAGIITVAYGSSTGLTNPVNLHQYSPGVGTNSESGDLFGAALASGDINGDGYDDVIVGVPGEGISKRDRAGAVHVIYGSAAGLTGVGSGLFHQDARGIKSRAEVDDAFGEAVAASDINGDGYDDVIVGAPGEGVGWGARAQSNAGAVHIIYGSAAGASGTGSQWFYQNTPGWPGRAETNDRFGSSIAVSDIDGDGIGDLVVGVPGETLGNYTEAGQVQIRYNPGNWSQTPASVQTLYQNVAGVQNKVETGDRFGSHLALADVTGDGNVDLIVGVPGESIATRPNAGAVAIFKSVGGAITTAEDQILYANQSVFTGESEANAEFGAWFSVLNGNLIIGSPGRTVSGLANAGAFYYLDL
;
A
#
# COMPACT_ATOMS: atom_id res chain seq x y z
N ASN A 1 -0.97 15.70 -16.48
CA ASN A 1 -1.09 16.99 -15.76
C ASN A 1 -0.58 16.81 -14.32
N GLN A 2 0.09 17.84 -13.77
CA GLN A 2 0.44 17.93 -12.36
C GLN A 2 -0.74 18.54 -11.60
N ILE A 3 -1.08 17.95 -10.45
CA ILE A 3 -2.13 18.40 -9.54
C ILE A 3 -1.51 18.51 -8.15
N ASP A 4 -1.78 19.60 -7.46
CA ASP A 4 -1.36 19.90 -6.11
C ASP A 4 -2.46 20.66 -5.36
N GLN A 5 -2.29 20.90 -4.07
CA GLN A 5 -3.30 21.56 -3.24
C GLN A 5 -3.60 23.00 -3.69
N ASP A 6 -2.68 23.68 -4.40
CA ASP A 6 -2.88 25.03 -4.97
C ASP A 6 -3.53 25.01 -6.37
N THR A 7 -3.82 23.83 -6.92
CA THR A 7 -4.43 23.70 -8.25
C THR A 7 -5.81 24.39 -8.28
N PRO A 8 -6.08 25.33 -9.22
CA PRO A 8 -7.34 26.02 -9.29
C PRO A 8 -8.55 25.10 -9.39
N GLY A 9 -9.50 25.27 -8.50
CA GLY A 9 -10.68 24.42 -8.36
C GLY A 9 -10.55 23.27 -7.38
N PHE A 10 -9.32 22.96 -6.93
CA PHE A 10 -9.07 21.93 -5.93
C PHE A 10 -9.51 22.36 -4.52
N LEU A 11 -9.57 23.66 -4.25
CA LEU A 11 -9.98 24.23 -2.98
C LEU A 11 -11.27 25.01 -3.12
N SER A 12 -12.42 24.42 -2.87
CA SER A 12 -13.62 25.16 -2.52
C SER A 12 -13.76 25.24 -1.01
N ALA A 13 -13.86 26.45 -0.48
CA ALA A 13 -14.21 26.74 0.91
C ALA A 13 -13.13 26.74 1.98
N GLY A 14 -12.02 27.48 1.76
CA GLY A 14 -11.21 27.98 2.87
C GLY A 14 -10.35 26.96 3.59
N TRP A 15 -10.07 25.84 2.98
CA TRP A 15 -9.17 24.80 3.46
C TRP A 15 -7.72 25.06 3.05
N ILE A 16 -6.84 24.47 3.72
CA ILE A 16 -5.41 24.63 3.82
C ILE A 16 -4.79 24.41 2.43
N GLY A 17 -4.16 25.43 1.86
CA GLY A 17 -3.36 25.32 0.63
C GLY A 17 -2.05 24.63 0.89
N ALA A 18 -1.29 24.33 -0.17
CA ALA A 18 0.00 23.67 -0.04
C ALA A 18 0.90 24.35 1.00
N GLU A 19 1.43 23.56 1.92
CA GLU A 19 2.40 23.97 2.94
C GLU A 19 3.72 23.19 2.73
N SER A 20 4.76 23.62 3.41
CA SER A 20 6.04 22.92 3.32
C SER A 20 6.00 21.65 4.17
N GLY A 21 6.16 20.49 3.52
CA GLY A 21 6.21 19.21 4.20
C GLY A 21 4.92 18.40 4.16
N ASP A 22 3.83 18.89 3.58
CA ASP A 22 2.53 18.21 3.55
C ASP A 22 2.54 16.88 2.84
N ARG A 23 3.42 16.73 1.83
CA ARG A 23 3.59 15.49 1.07
C ARG A 23 2.30 15.02 0.38
N PHE A 24 1.52 15.94 -0.18
CA PHE A 24 0.30 15.63 -0.93
C PHE A 24 0.54 14.57 -2.00
N GLY A 25 -0.34 13.57 -2.07
CA GLY A 25 -0.17 12.43 -2.97
C GLY A 25 0.80 11.35 -2.46
N SER A 26 1.06 11.31 -1.15
CA SER A 26 1.84 10.24 -0.53
C SER A 26 1.18 8.88 -0.65
N VAL A 27 -0.16 8.84 -0.62
CA VAL A 27 -0.99 7.63 -0.76
C VAL A 27 -2.22 8.00 -1.58
N THR A 28 -2.64 7.12 -2.47
CA THR A 28 -3.89 7.27 -3.23
C THR A 28 -4.60 5.93 -3.36
N ASP A 29 -5.94 5.96 -3.40
CA ASP A 29 -6.78 4.82 -3.74
C ASP A 29 -8.03 5.28 -4.48
N THR A 30 -8.83 4.35 -5.02
CA THR A 30 -9.96 4.68 -5.89
C THR A 30 -11.21 3.86 -5.55
N GLY A 31 -12.39 4.50 -5.62
CA GLY A 31 -13.69 3.86 -5.40
C GLY A 31 -14.80 4.73 -5.97
N ASP A 32 -15.98 4.17 -6.21
CA ASP A 32 -17.20 4.91 -6.60
C ASP A 32 -18.00 5.27 -5.34
N PHE A 33 -17.55 6.33 -4.63
CA PHE A 33 -18.12 6.73 -3.33
C PHE A 33 -19.50 7.40 -3.41
N ASP A 34 -19.88 7.94 -4.58
CA ASP A 34 -21.17 8.58 -4.79
C ASP A 34 -22.15 7.76 -5.65
N GLY A 35 -21.71 6.59 -6.16
CA GLY A 35 -22.53 5.64 -6.90
C GLY A 35 -22.92 6.14 -8.29
N ASP A 36 -22.16 7.07 -8.88
CA ASP A 36 -22.46 7.63 -10.21
C ASP A 36 -21.94 6.78 -11.37
N GLY A 37 -21.23 5.69 -11.06
CA GLY A 37 -20.63 4.74 -12.00
C GLY A 37 -19.26 5.18 -12.52
N ARG A 38 -18.63 6.16 -11.89
CA ARG A 38 -17.28 6.61 -12.17
C ARG A 38 -16.43 6.49 -10.91
N MET A 39 -15.23 5.97 -11.07
CA MET A 39 -14.31 5.92 -9.94
C MET A 39 -13.91 7.32 -9.51
N ASP A 40 -13.93 7.54 -8.22
CA ASP A 40 -13.43 8.72 -7.52
C ASP A 40 -12.01 8.45 -7.04
N LEU A 41 -11.29 9.50 -6.69
CA LEU A 41 -9.91 9.41 -6.18
C LEU A 41 -9.84 9.84 -4.72
N LEU A 42 -9.29 8.97 -3.89
CA LEU A 42 -8.93 9.24 -2.50
C LEU A 42 -7.44 9.60 -2.43
N VAL A 43 -7.09 10.72 -1.79
CA VAL A 43 -5.71 11.21 -1.68
C VAL A 43 -5.36 11.48 -0.23
N GLY A 44 -4.38 10.75 0.30
CA GLY A 44 -3.83 10.99 1.63
C GLY A 44 -2.77 12.08 1.64
N VAL A 45 -2.83 12.91 2.69
CA VAL A 45 -1.86 14.00 2.97
C VAL A 45 -1.44 13.89 4.43
N PRO A 46 -0.66 12.87 4.80
CA PRO A 46 -0.45 12.51 6.20
C PRO A 46 0.32 13.57 7.01
N ASP A 47 1.18 14.35 6.37
CA ASP A 47 1.96 15.38 7.05
C ASP A 47 1.28 16.77 7.01
N GLU A 48 0.03 16.87 6.53
CA GLU A 48 -0.77 18.09 6.51
C GLU A 48 -0.96 18.67 7.91
N SER A 49 -0.78 19.99 8.02
CA SER A 49 -1.02 20.71 9.27
C SER A 49 -2.47 21.18 9.37
N VAL A 50 -3.22 20.70 10.37
CA VAL A 50 -4.60 21.13 10.60
C VAL A 50 -4.62 22.32 11.56
N GLY A 51 -4.59 23.51 11.02
CA GLY A 51 -4.49 24.75 11.80
C GLY A 51 -3.14 24.86 12.52
N ALA A 52 -3.10 24.72 13.85
CA ALA A 52 -1.87 24.76 14.65
C ALA A 52 -1.32 23.34 14.95
N ILE A 53 -1.97 22.31 14.48
CA ILE A 53 -1.63 20.89 14.73
C ILE A 53 -0.76 20.43 13.58
N ALA A 54 0.54 20.23 13.83
CA ALA A 54 1.47 19.77 12.80
C ALA A 54 1.27 18.29 12.48
N ALA A 55 1.27 17.93 11.19
CA ALA A 55 1.11 16.55 10.72
C ALA A 55 -0.10 15.83 11.37
N GLY A 56 -1.22 16.53 11.52
CA GLY A 56 -2.49 15.92 11.94
C GLY A 56 -3.09 15.05 10.84
N GLY A 57 -2.74 15.35 9.61
CA GLY A 57 -3.15 14.64 8.42
C GLY A 57 -4.50 15.04 7.87
N LEU A 58 -4.66 14.80 6.58
CA LEU A 58 -5.86 15.13 5.80
C LEU A 58 -6.07 14.06 4.71
N VAL A 59 -7.32 13.82 4.36
CA VAL A 59 -7.68 13.03 3.17
C VAL A 59 -8.58 13.86 2.28
N HIS A 60 -8.28 13.90 0.98
CA HIS A 60 -9.16 14.45 -0.04
C HIS A 60 -9.90 13.34 -0.78
N VAL A 61 -11.17 13.60 -1.09
CA VAL A 61 -11.95 12.85 -2.08
C VAL A 61 -12.15 13.75 -3.29
N ILE A 62 -11.85 13.25 -4.47
CA ILE A 62 -12.03 13.95 -5.74
C ILE A 62 -13.01 13.14 -6.58
N PHE A 63 -14.21 13.67 -6.78
CA PHE A 63 -15.27 12.95 -7.48
C PHE A 63 -15.06 12.93 -8.99
N GLY A 64 -15.18 11.74 -9.59
CA GLY A 64 -14.99 11.49 -11.03
C GLY A 64 -15.95 12.26 -11.92
N SER A 65 -17.13 12.65 -11.41
CA SER A 65 -18.16 13.38 -12.15
C SER A 65 -17.87 14.87 -12.37
N GLY A 66 -17.04 15.49 -11.53
CA GLY A 66 -16.83 16.95 -11.50
C GLY A 66 -15.43 17.42 -11.92
N GLY A 67 -14.54 16.50 -12.28
CA GLY A 67 -13.11 16.81 -12.41
C GLY A 67 -12.56 17.37 -11.10
N TRP A 68 -11.40 18.01 -11.13
CA TRP A 68 -10.68 18.48 -9.94
C TRP A 68 -11.44 19.48 -9.05
N SER A 69 -12.52 20.08 -9.55
CA SER A 69 -13.30 21.09 -8.83
C SER A 69 -14.41 20.51 -7.94
N HIS A 70 -14.73 19.23 -8.06
CA HIS A 70 -15.66 18.54 -7.19
C HIS A 70 -14.86 17.67 -6.24
N ASN A 71 -14.51 18.22 -5.07
CA ASN A 71 -13.70 17.56 -4.08
C ASN A 71 -14.12 17.93 -2.66
N GLU A 72 -13.82 17.07 -1.72
CA GLU A 72 -14.03 17.25 -0.28
C GLU A 72 -12.75 16.91 0.47
N GLY A 73 -12.56 17.51 1.66
CA GLY A 73 -11.43 17.23 2.53
C GLY A 73 -11.88 16.84 3.92
N PHE A 74 -11.26 15.82 4.50
CA PHE A 74 -11.60 15.24 5.79
C PHE A 74 -10.38 15.15 6.70
N TYR A 75 -10.57 15.52 7.97
CA TYR A 75 -9.58 15.38 9.03
C TYR A 75 -10.29 15.11 10.35
N GLN A 76 -9.60 14.63 11.35
CA GLN A 76 -10.15 14.45 12.69
C GLN A 76 -10.61 15.81 13.25
N ASN A 77 -11.65 15.85 14.04
CA ASN A 77 -12.35 17.07 14.46
C ASN A 77 -13.12 17.82 13.36
N ALA A 78 -13.09 17.42 12.10
CA ALA A 78 -13.99 17.98 11.11
C ALA A 78 -15.45 17.70 11.51
N SER A 79 -16.39 18.56 11.04
CA SER A 79 -17.80 18.36 11.38
C SER A 79 -18.30 16.98 10.90
N GLY A 80 -18.71 16.14 11.84
CA GLY A 80 -19.18 14.77 11.57
C GLY A 80 -18.10 13.71 11.58
N TRP A 81 -16.80 14.07 11.70
CA TRP A 81 -15.69 13.13 11.78
C TRP A 81 -15.26 12.88 13.22
N PRO A 82 -15.07 11.61 13.61
CA PRO A 82 -14.68 11.24 14.95
C PRO A 82 -13.17 11.46 15.17
N GLY A 83 -12.76 11.49 16.43
CA GLY A 83 -11.38 11.66 16.85
C GLY A 83 -11.04 13.09 17.23
N VAL A 84 -9.83 13.29 17.64
CA VAL A 84 -9.25 14.59 18.01
C VAL A 84 -7.90 14.65 17.29
N SER A 85 -7.71 15.57 16.34
CA SER A 85 -6.41 15.71 15.70
C SER A 85 -5.36 16.10 16.74
N GLU A 86 -4.29 15.34 16.77
CA GLU A 86 -3.09 15.60 17.58
C GLU A 86 -1.87 15.75 16.66
N SER A 87 -0.79 16.31 17.18
CA SER A 87 0.40 16.49 16.34
C SER A 87 1.08 15.15 16.07
N GLY A 88 1.18 14.79 14.82
CA GLY A 88 1.85 13.56 14.38
C GLY A 88 0.95 12.40 14.10
N ASP A 89 -0.39 12.50 14.24
CA ASP A 89 -1.35 11.40 14.00
C ASP A 89 -1.29 10.86 12.56
N ARG A 90 -1.05 11.78 11.61
CA ARG A 90 -0.88 11.45 10.19
C ARG A 90 -2.07 10.69 9.59
N LEU A 91 -3.29 11.18 9.82
CA LEU A 91 -4.48 10.64 9.14
C LEU A 91 -4.24 10.62 7.62
N GLY A 92 -4.56 9.49 6.98
CA GLY A 92 -4.31 9.28 5.55
C GLY A 92 -2.94 8.67 5.23
N SER A 93 -2.26 8.06 6.21
CA SER A 93 -0.99 7.33 5.98
C SER A 93 -1.16 6.05 5.18
N ALA A 94 -2.33 5.42 5.25
CA ALA A 94 -2.72 4.26 4.45
C ALA A 94 -4.19 4.41 4.07
N LEU A 95 -4.57 3.89 2.92
CA LEU A 95 -5.91 3.94 2.37
C LEU A 95 -6.27 2.58 1.77
N THR A 96 -7.53 2.19 1.88
CA THR A 96 -8.13 1.12 1.09
C THR A 96 -9.62 1.38 0.93
N THR A 97 -10.20 0.86 -0.15
CA THR A 97 -11.60 1.03 -0.52
C THR A 97 -12.29 -0.32 -0.72
N GLY A 98 -13.60 -0.37 -0.60
CA GLY A 98 -14.42 -1.57 -0.84
C GLY A 98 -15.84 -1.35 -0.36
N ASP A 99 -16.77 -2.20 -0.77
CA ASP A 99 -18.18 -2.15 -0.32
C ASP A 99 -18.34 -3.03 0.94
N PHE A 100 -17.95 -2.48 2.12
CA PHE A 100 -17.94 -3.21 3.39
C PHE A 100 -19.33 -3.48 3.97
N ASN A 101 -20.38 -2.84 3.41
CA ASN A 101 -21.74 -2.99 3.84
C ASN A 101 -22.69 -3.55 2.76
N ASN A 102 -22.17 -3.78 1.55
CA ASN A 102 -22.84 -4.29 0.36
C ASN A 102 -24.10 -3.47 0.01
N ASP A 103 -23.98 -2.13 0.05
CA ASP A 103 -25.05 -1.21 -0.33
C ASP A 103 -24.92 -0.64 -1.75
N GLY A 104 -23.82 -0.98 -2.44
CA GLY A 104 -23.53 -0.64 -3.82
C GLY A 104 -22.78 0.69 -3.99
N PHE A 105 -22.29 1.28 -2.91
CA PHE A 105 -21.33 2.39 -2.90
C PHE A 105 -20.01 1.87 -2.34
N ASP A 106 -18.90 2.27 -2.91
CA ASP A 106 -17.62 1.97 -2.29
C ASP A 106 -17.44 2.82 -1.01
N ASP A 107 -16.90 2.19 0.02
CA ASP A 107 -16.57 2.79 1.30
C ASP A 107 -15.06 3.06 1.36
N ALA A 108 -14.61 3.89 2.29
CA ALA A 108 -13.19 4.19 2.49
C ALA A 108 -12.73 3.78 3.90
N VAL A 109 -11.56 3.13 3.99
CA VAL A 109 -10.83 2.92 5.24
C VAL A 109 -9.53 3.72 5.21
N ILE A 110 -9.35 4.54 6.22
CA ILE A 110 -8.27 5.52 6.34
C ILE A 110 -7.45 5.18 7.57
N GLY A 111 -6.15 4.92 7.38
CA GLY A 111 -5.20 4.64 8.44
C GLY A 111 -4.73 5.91 9.16
N VAL A 112 -4.65 5.83 10.49
CA VAL A 112 -4.11 6.86 11.38
C VAL A 112 -3.15 6.16 12.36
N PRO A 113 -2.00 5.67 11.87
CA PRO A 113 -1.16 4.74 12.64
C PRO A 113 -0.47 5.37 13.85
N TYR A 114 -0.37 6.68 13.90
CA TYR A 114 0.28 7.40 14.99
C TYR A 114 -0.73 8.03 15.97
N GLU A 115 -2.01 7.68 15.87
CA GLU A 115 -3.02 8.10 16.84
C GLU A 115 -2.72 7.63 18.24
N ASP A 116 -2.79 8.55 19.18
CA ASP A 116 -2.62 8.28 20.60
C ASP A 116 -3.95 7.85 21.25
N LEU A 117 -3.98 6.70 21.90
CA LEU A 117 -5.18 6.18 22.54
C LEU A 117 -5.18 6.38 24.06
N GLY A 118 -6.32 6.82 24.62
CA GLY A 118 -6.55 6.92 26.05
C GLY A 118 -6.12 8.26 26.64
N GLY A 119 -6.88 8.76 27.60
CA GLY A 119 -6.68 10.07 28.23
C GLY A 119 -5.42 10.16 29.11
N SER A 120 -5.53 9.95 30.43
CA SER A 120 -4.41 10.09 31.39
C SER A 120 -3.36 8.95 31.33
N ASN A 121 -3.67 7.83 30.69
CA ASN A 121 -2.75 6.71 30.39
C ASN A 121 -2.62 6.55 28.88
N GLN A 122 -2.04 7.56 28.25
CA GLN A 122 -1.91 7.65 26.80
C GLN A 122 -1.04 6.50 26.26
N LEU A 123 -1.57 5.80 25.27
CA LEU A 123 -0.84 4.82 24.46
C LEU A 123 -0.37 5.54 23.20
N VAL A 124 0.88 5.96 23.21
CA VAL A 124 1.48 6.75 22.13
C VAL A 124 1.62 5.90 20.87
N ASP A 125 1.24 6.43 19.72
CA ASP A 125 1.33 5.75 18.42
C ASP A 125 0.67 4.35 18.41
N ALA A 126 -0.45 4.17 19.12
CA ALA A 126 -1.17 2.90 19.12
C ALA A 126 -1.92 2.66 17.81
N GLY A 127 -2.41 3.72 17.21
CA GLY A 127 -3.06 3.76 15.90
C GLY A 127 -4.53 3.36 15.90
N ILE A 128 -5.22 3.89 14.88
CA ILE A 128 -6.63 3.57 14.56
C ILE A 128 -6.81 3.46 13.04
N ILE A 129 -7.98 2.97 12.64
CA ILE A 129 -8.53 3.21 11.31
C ILE A 129 -9.83 3.99 11.42
N THR A 130 -10.10 4.87 10.47
CA THR A 130 -11.40 5.52 10.29
C THR A 130 -12.08 4.91 9.08
N VAL A 131 -13.27 4.36 9.26
CA VAL A 131 -14.12 3.82 8.17
C VAL A 131 -15.17 4.86 7.85
N ALA A 132 -15.30 5.27 6.60
CA ALA A 132 -16.33 6.18 6.12
C ALA A 132 -17.11 5.51 4.99
N TYR A 133 -18.44 5.51 5.11
CA TYR A 133 -19.33 4.79 4.20
C TYR A 133 -19.78 5.66 3.04
N GLY A 134 -19.76 5.09 1.83
CA GLY A 134 -20.26 5.71 0.62
C GLY A 134 -21.76 5.99 0.68
N SER A 135 -22.21 6.94 -0.12
CA SER A 135 -23.62 7.27 -0.28
C SER A 135 -23.82 8.16 -1.50
N SER A 136 -25.06 8.35 -1.98
CA SER A 136 -25.35 9.28 -3.10
C SER A 136 -24.90 10.73 -2.88
N THR A 137 -24.24 11.03 -1.78
CA THR A 137 -23.66 12.35 -1.46
C THR A 137 -22.18 12.27 -1.10
N GLY A 138 -21.52 11.15 -1.41
CA GLY A 138 -20.13 10.89 -1.05
C GLY A 138 -19.99 10.22 0.32
N LEU A 139 -18.80 10.29 0.93
CA LEU A 139 -18.47 9.60 2.18
C LEU A 139 -19.19 10.17 3.40
N THR A 140 -19.79 9.31 4.20
CA THR A 140 -20.63 9.66 5.37
C THR A 140 -20.40 8.72 6.55
N ASN A 141 -20.99 9.06 7.69
CA ASN A 141 -21.07 8.19 8.90
C ASN A 141 -19.72 7.59 9.33
N PRO A 142 -18.62 8.36 9.43
CA PRO A 142 -17.34 7.82 9.79
C PRO A 142 -17.31 7.25 11.21
N VAL A 143 -16.63 6.11 11.37
CA VAL A 143 -16.43 5.43 12.66
C VAL A 143 -14.96 5.06 12.83
N ASN A 144 -14.46 5.16 14.06
CA ASN A 144 -13.10 4.73 14.39
C ASN A 144 -13.09 3.31 14.94
N LEU A 145 -12.16 2.49 14.44
CA LEU A 145 -11.85 1.17 14.97
C LEU A 145 -10.36 1.11 15.37
N HIS A 146 -10.10 0.38 16.43
CA HIS A 146 -8.77 0.12 16.98
C HIS A 146 -8.75 -1.23 17.70
N GLN A 147 -7.62 -1.69 18.17
CA GLN A 147 -7.47 -3.00 18.78
C GLN A 147 -8.37 -3.20 20.02
N TYR A 148 -8.68 -2.16 20.80
CA TYR A 148 -9.67 -2.22 21.89
C TYR A 148 -11.12 -2.13 21.44
N SER A 149 -11.41 -1.92 20.17
CA SER A 149 -12.79 -1.86 19.69
C SER A 149 -13.52 -3.18 19.95
N PRO A 150 -14.80 -3.14 20.35
CA PRO A 150 -15.57 -4.34 20.61
C PRO A 150 -15.50 -5.32 19.41
N GLY A 151 -15.01 -6.53 19.67
CA GLY A 151 -14.91 -7.59 18.66
C GLY A 151 -13.56 -7.68 17.97
N VAL A 152 -12.73 -6.63 17.92
CA VAL A 152 -11.37 -6.69 17.36
C VAL A 152 -10.44 -7.54 18.24
N GLY A 153 -10.63 -7.49 19.57
CA GLY A 153 -10.22 -8.58 20.48
C GLY A 153 -8.77 -8.62 20.93
N THR A 154 -7.97 -7.58 20.69
CA THR A 154 -6.61 -7.46 21.22
C THR A 154 -6.43 -6.21 22.06
N ASN A 155 -5.27 -6.06 22.69
CA ASN A 155 -4.95 -4.86 23.47
C ASN A 155 -4.12 -3.94 22.58
N SER A 156 -4.49 -2.66 22.53
CA SER A 156 -3.60 -1.64 21.99
C SER A 156 -2.43 -1.41 22.93
N GLU A 157 -1.24 -1.31 22.39
CA GLU A 157 -0.01 -0.97 23.10
C GLU A 157 0.63 0.27 22.43
N SER A 158 1.57 0.91 23.12
CA SER A 158 2.26 2.06 22.50
C SER A 158 3.20 1.57 21.40
N GLY A 159 3.10 2.20 20.25
CA GLY A 159 3.95 1.89 19.09
C GLY A 159 3.44 0.76 18.21
N ASP A 160 2.21 0.27 18.41
CA ASP A 160 1.62 -0.82 17.60
C ASP A 160 1.40 -0.39 16.15
N LEU A 161 1.08 0.88 15.92
CA LEU A 161 0.84 1.44 14.59
C LEU A 161 -0.33 0.75 13.85
N PHE A 162 -1.44 0.48 14.54
CA PHE A 162 -2.63 -0.11 13.93
C PHE A 162 -3.15 0.79 12.79
N GLY A 163 -3.30 0.21 11.59
CA GLY A 163 -3.68 0.95 10.39
C GLY A 163 -2.50 1.50 9.58
N ALA A 164 -1.25 1.01 9.84
CA ALA A 164 -0.07 1.41 9.06
C ALA A 164 -0.09 0.89 7.61
N ALA A 165 -0.75 -0.23 7.37
CA ALA A 165 -1.00 -0.79 6.04
C ALA A 165 -2.44 -1.32 5.98
N LEU A 166 -3.09 -1.19 4.82
CA LEU A 166 -4.49 -1.56 4.61
C LEU A 166 -4.64 -2.28 3.27
N ALA A 167 -5.53 -3.26 3.22
CA ALA A 167 -6.03 -3.89 2.01
C ALA A 167 -7.47 -4.38 2.23
N SER A 168 -8.22 -4.59 1.16
CA SER A 168 -9.61 -5.05 1.18
C SER A 168 -9.82 -6.24 0.25
N GLY A 169 -10.82 -7.07 0.56
CA GLY A 169 -11.27 -8.19 -0.26
C GLY A 169 -12.24 -9.09 0.51
N ASP A 170 -12.99 -9.92 -0.17
CA ASP A 170 -13.98 -10.84 0.42
C ASP A 170 -13.30 -12.14 0.88
N ILE A 171 -12.68 -12.09 2.08
CA ILE A 171 -11.88 -13.19 2.66
C ILE A 171 -12.75 -14.38 3.07
N ASN A 172 -14.02 -14.11 3.37
CA ASN A 172 -14.94 -15.15 3.85
C ASN A 172 -15.99 -15.59 2.82
N GLY A 173 -16.08 -14.92 1.67
CA GLY A 173 -16.98 -15.24 0.58
C GLY A 173 -18.45 -14.95 0.87
N ASP A 174 -18.73 -13.97 1.76
CA ASP A 174 -20.11 -13.64 2.14
C ASP A 174 -20.72 -12.48 1.34
N GLY A 175 -19.91 -11.87 0.45
CA GLY A 175 -20.29 -10.80 -0.45
C GLY A 175 -20.18 -9.40 0.15
N TYR A 176 -19.57 -9.26 1.30
CA TYR A 176 -19.12 -7.99 1.87
C TYR A 176 -17.59 -7.96 1.79
N ASP A 177 -17.03 -6.85 1.39
CA ASP A 177 -15.58 -6.72 1.49
C ASP A 177 -15.14 -6.70 2.96
N ASP A 178 -14.01 -7.33 3.25
CA ASP A 178 -13.35 -7.36 4.54
C ASP A 178 -12.12 -6.44 4.49
N VAL A 179 -11.64 -5.96 5.65
CA VAL A 179 -10.40 -5.19 5.71
C VAL A 179 -9.28 -5.94 6.41
N ILE A 180 -8.11 -5.92 5.81
CA ILE A 180 -6.85 -6.38 6.38
C ILE A 180 -6.13 -5.15 6.93
N VAL A 181 -5.83 -5.15 8.23
CA VAL A 181 -5.16 -4.04 8.92
C VAL A 181 -3.79 -4.48 9.40
N GLY A 182 -2.75 -3.88 8.86
CA GLY A 182 -1.37 -4.08 9.30
C GLY A 182 -1.08 -3.37 10.62
N VAL A 183 -0.35 -4.05 11.50
CA VAL A 183 0.06 -3.59 12.84
C VAL A 183 1.55 -3.92 13.02
N PRO A 184 2.45 -3.29 12.24
CA PRO A 184 3.87 -3.69 12.18
C PRO A 184 4.64 -3.43 13.48
N GLY A 185 4.10 -2.61 14.37
CA GLY A 185 4.69 -2.33 15.67
C GLY A 185 4.28 -3.32 16.76
N GLU A 186 3.27 -4.17 16.54
CA GLU A 186 2.76 -5.12 17.54
C GLU A 186 3.85 -5.97 18.18
N GLY A 187 3.83 -6.01 19.51
CA GLY A 187 4.78 -6.80 20.30
C GLY A 187 4.30 -8.22 20.55
N ILE A 188 4.95 -9.24 19.99
CA ILE A 188 4.58 -10.65 20.18
C ILE A 188 5.47 -11.32 21.24
N SER A 189 4.91 -11.63 22.42
CA SER A 189 5.61 -12.38 23.46
C SER A 189 6.98 -11.78 23.85
N LYS A 190 7.07 -10.47 24.04
CA LYS A 190 8.28 -9.68 24.36
C LYS A 190 9.26 -9.51 23.18
N ARG A 191 8.81 -9.68 21.98
CA ARG A 191 9.55 -9.33 20.78
C ARG A 191 8.92 -8.06 20.22
N ASP A 192 9.58 -6.95 20.49
CA ASP A 192 9.10 -5.63 20.09
C ASP A 192 9.08 -5.56 18.56
N ARG A 193 8.03 -4.93 17.98
CA ARG A 193 7.86 -4.76 16.56
C ARG A 193 7.93 -6.05 15.73
N ALA A 194 7.52 -7.19 16.33
CA ALA A 194 7.38 -8.44 15.56
C ALA A 194 6.28 -8.33 14.50
N GLY A 195 5.25 -7.57 14.81
CA GLY A 195 4.15 -7.24 13.92
C GLY A 195 3.02 -8.27 13.89
N ALA A 196 1.86 -7.79 13.46
CA ALA A 196 0.65 -8.57 13.29
C ALA A 196 -0.23 -8.01 12.17
N VAL A 197 -1.25 -8.76 11.78
CA VAL A 197 -2.38 -8.28 10.97
C VAL A 197 -3.70 -8.64 11.62
N HIS A 198 -4.67 -7.74 11.53
CA HIS A 198 -6.06 -8.01 11.82
C HIS A 198 -6.84 -8.17 10.51
N VAL A 199 -7.78 -9.13 10.48
CA VAL A 199 -8.83 -9.21 9.47
C VAL A 199 -10.13 -8.84 10.14
N ILE A 200 -10.77 -7.76 9.70
CA ILE A 200 -12.05 -7.27 10.21
C ILE A 200 -13.08 -7.47 9.13
N TYR A 201 -14.09 -8.29 9.43
CA TYR A 201 -15.07 -8.72 8.44
C TYR A 201 -16.17 -7.68 8.24
N GLY A 202 -16.55 -7.50 6.96
CA GLY A 202 -17.69 -6.72 6.53
C GLY A 202 -19.02 -7.35 6.95
N SER A 203 -20.07 -6.58 6.91
CA SER A 203 -21.43 -7.04 7.20
C SER A 203 -22.46 -5.98 6.79
N ALA A 204 -23.75 -6.32 6.76
CA ALA A 204 -24.82 -5.36 6.54
C ALA A 204 -24.84 -4.15 7.54
N ALA A 205 -24.03 -4.18 8.58
CA ALA A 205 -23.81 -3.08 9.52
C ALA A 205 -22.44 -2.39 9.30
N GLY A 206 -21.75 -2.73 8.22
CA GLY A 206 -20.37 -2.33 7.93
C GLY A 206 -19.35 -3.11 8.74
N LEU A 207 -18.16 -2.56 8.90
CA LEU A 207 -17.05 -3.13 9.68
C LEU A 207 -17.31 -2.98 11.17
N THR A 208 -17.46 -4.08 11.91
CA THR A 208 -17.83 -4.06 13.32
C THR A 208 -16.82 -4.71 14.26
N GLY A 209 -15.78 -5.30 13.75
CA GLY A 209 -14.81 -6.09 14.51
C GLY A 209 -15.34 -7.46 15.00
N VAL A 210 -16.63 -7.74 14.87
CA VAL A 210 -17.20 -9.02 15.30
C VAL A 210 -16.65 -10.17 14.45
N GLY A 211 -16.01 -11.13 15.10
CA GLY A 211 -15.40 -12.28 14.42
C GLY A 211 -13.99 -12.00 13.86
N SER A 212 -13.45 -10.81 14.10
CA SER A 212 -12.11 -10.45 13.59
C SER A 212 -11.04 -11.50 13.90
N GLY A 213 -10.10 -11.68 12.98
CA GLY A 213 -8.95 -12.56 13.13
C GLY A 213 -7.67 -11.78 13.44
N LEU A 214 -6.83 -12.32 14.34
CA LEU A 214 -5.46 -11.83 14.57
C LEU A 214 -4.46 -12.86 14.07
N PHE A 215 -3.53 -12.41 13.22
CA PHE A 215 -2.48 -13.25 12.67
C PHE A 215 -1.11 -12.63 12.91
N HIS A 216 -0.16 -13.44 13.34
CA HIS A 216 1.25 -13.11 13.52
C HIS A 216 2.08 -14.38 13.37
N GLN A 217 3.37 -14.27 13.25
CA GLN A 217 4.25 -15.42 12.94
C GLN A 217 4.21 -16.55 13.97
N ASP A 218 3.98 -16.28 15.27
CA ASP A 218 3.80 -17.31 16.30
C ASP A 218 2.33 -17.83 16.37
N ALA A 219 1.40 -17.33 15.54
CA ALA A 219 0.01 -17.80 15.53
C ALA A 219 -0.10 -19.22 14.98
N ARG A 220 -1.13 -19.95 15.47
CA ARG A 220 -1.32 -21.35 15.12
C ARG A 220 -1.48 -21.53 13.62
N GLY A 221 -0.59 -22.32 13.02
CA GLY A 221 -0.63 -22.68 11.61
C GLY A 221 0.17 -21.76 10.72
N ILE A 222 0.54 -20.58 11.18
CA ILE A 222 1.44 -19.69 10.44
C ILE A 222 2.85 -20.26 10.47
N LYS A 223 3.52 -20.24 9.33
CA LYS A 223 4.91 -20.66 9.19
C LYS A 223 5.83 -19.50 9.60
N SER A 224 7.02 -19.84 10.09
CA SER A 224 8.04 -18.96 10.66
C SER A 224 7.87 -18.72 12.18
N ARG A 225 8.59 -17.77 12.72
CA ARG A 225 8.54 -17.36 14.11
C ARG A 225 8.67 -15.86 14.20
N ALA A 226 7.92 -15.24 15.09
CA ALA A 226 8.09 -13.85 15.39
C ALA A 226 9.48 -13.58 15.98
N GLU A 227 10.20 -12.62 15.45
CA GLU A 227 11.47 -12.08 15.92
C GLU A 227 11.32 -10.56 16.17
N VAL A 228 12.32 -9.95 16.79
CA VAL A 228 12.31 -8.50 17.02
C VAL A 228 12.51 -7.79 15.69
N ASP A 229 11.70 -6.76 15.43
CA ASP A 229 11.73 -5.92 14.22
C ASP A 229 11.38 -6.65 12.91
N ASP A 230 10.69 -7.79 12.94
CA ASP A 230 10.21 -8.46 11.72
C ASP A 230 9.21 -7.60 10.94
N ALA A 231 8.47 -6.77 11.65
CA ALA A 231 7.46 -5.87 11.08
C ALA A 231 6.42 -6.60 10.19
N PHE A 232 5.95 -7.77 10.65
CA PHE A 232 4.89 -8.51 9.97
C PHE A 232 3.63 -7.64 9.85
N GLY A 233 3.13 -7.43 8.63
CA GLY A 233 2.04 -6.51 8.34
C GLY A 233 2.49 -5.09 7.93
N GLU A 234 3.79 -4.85 7.65
CA GLU A 234 4.25 -3.59 7.06
C GLU A 234 3.72 -3.42 5.62
N ALA A 235 3.48 -4.52 4.90
CA ALA A 235 2.77 -4.55 3.63
C ALA A 235 1.69 -5.64 3.67
N VAL A 236 0.52 -5.35 3.10
CA VAL A 236 -0.61 -6.29 3.02
C VAL A 236 -1.26 -6.22 1.64
N ALA A 237 -1.84 -7.33 1.20
CA ALA A 237 -2.68 -7.41 0.01
C ALA A 237 -3.76 -8.49 0.20
N ALA A 238 -4.83 -8.42 -0.60
CA ALA A 238 -5.88 -9.44 -0.67
C ALA A 238 -6.08 -9.86 -2.13
N SER A 239 -6.28 -11.16 -2.36
CA SER A 239 -6.70 -11.72 -3.64
C SER A 239 -6.91 -13.22 -3.50
N ASP A 240 -7.79 -13.81 -4.30
CA ASP A 240 -7.90 -15.27 -4.44
C ASP A 240 -6.65 -15.84 -5.15
N ILE A 241 -5.61 -16.09 -4.35
CA ILE A 241 -4.31 -16.53 -4.85
C ILE A 241 -4.23 -18.06 -5.02
N ASN A 242 -5.29 -18.78 -4.68
CA ASN A 242 -5.34 -20.24 -4.78
C ASN A 242 -6.48 -20.74 -5.69
N GLY A 243 -7.38 -19.88 -6.14
CA GLY A 243 -8.48 -20.17 -7.06
C GLY A 243 -9.66 -20.89 -6.38
N ASP A 244 -9.87 -20.71 -5.07
CA ASP A 244 -10.94 -21.39 -4.34
C ASP A 244 -12.19 -20.53 -4.13
N GLY A 245 -12.16 -19.26 -4.58
CA GLY A 245 -13.27 -18.33 -4.56
C GLY A 245 -13.37 -17.51 -3.27
N TYR A 246 -12.34 -17.53 -2.43
CA TYR A 246 -12.15 -16.67 -1.25
C TYR A 246 -10.88 -15.86 -1.41
N ASP A 247 -10.90 -14.59 -1.10
CA ASP A 247 -9.67 -13.83 -1.08
C ASP A 247 -8.76 -14.29 0.05
N ASP A 248 -7.47 -14.39 -0.24
CA ASP A 248 -6.42 -14.76 0.69
C ASP A 248 -5.71 -13.51 1.21
N VAL A 249 -5.13 -13.60 2.41
CA VAL A 249 -4.36 -12.53 3.04
C VAL A 249 -2.88 -12.71 2.75
N ILE A 250 -2.28 -11.77 2.04
CA ILE A 250 -0.85 -11.77 1.73
C ILE A 250 -0.16 -10.70 2.59
N VAL A 251 0.89 -11.10 3.33
CA VAL A 251 1.53 -10.28 4.35
C VAL A 251 3.04 -10.22 4.15
N GLY A 252 3.58 -9.02 4.04
CA GLY A 252 5.01 -8.75 4.07
C GLY A 252 5.54 -8.63 5.49
N ALA A 253 6.72 -9.17 5.70
CA ALA A 253 7.53 -9.02 6.91
C ALA A 253 8.96 -8.64 6.47
N PRO A 254 9.18 -7.37 6.03
CA PRO A 254 10.44 -6.96 5.44
C PRO A 254 11.61 -6.89 6.43
N GLY A 255 11.32 -6.92 7.72
CA GLY A 255 12.31 -7.03 8.78
C GLY A 255 12.74 -8.46 9.11
N GLU A 256 12.04 -9.48 8.60
CA GLU A 256 12.35 -10.90 8.86
C GLU A 256 13.81 -11.23 8.67
N GLY A 257 14.39 -11.88 9.70
CA GLY A 257 15.75 -12.38 9.69
C GLY A 257 15.86 -13.78 9.08
N VAL A 258 16.65 -13.95 8.02
CA VAL A 258 16.80 -15.23 7.34
C VAL A 258 18.12 -15.90 7.68
N GLY A 259 18.07 -17.15 8.15
CA GLY A 259 19.25 -17.94 8.49
C GLY A 259 19.47 -18.11 9.99
N TRP A 260 20.62 -18.69 10.40
CA TRP A 260 20.92 -19.03 11.80
C TRP A 260 22.31 -18.58 12.21
N GLY A 261 22.43 -18.01 13.40
CA GLY A 261 23.69 -17.64 14.02
C GLY A 261 24.49 -16.64 13.20
N ALA A 262 25.79 -16.89 12.98
CA ALA A 262 26.65 -15.97 12.21
C ALA A 262 26.33 -15.87 10.71
N ARG A 263 25.34 -16.59 10.22
CA ARG A 263 24.85 -16.54 8.83
C ARG A 263 23.45 -15.92 8.74
N ALA A 264 22.91 -15.43 9.84
CA ALA A 264 21.64 -14.71 9.81
C ALA A 264 21.78 -13.42 8.99
N GLN A 265 20.81 -13.17 8.13
CA GLN A 265 20.68 -11.95 7.35
C GLN A 265 19.53 -11.15 7.96
N SER A 266 19.82 -10.07 8.67
CA SER A 266 18.81 -9.21 9.26
C SER A 266 18.08 -8.43 8.19
N ASN A 267 16.78 -8.22 8.36
CA ASN A 267 15.94 -7.49 7.42
C ASN A 267 16.06 -8.02 5.97
N ALA A 268 16.27 -9.34 5.82
CA ALA A 268 16.27 -9.95 4.48
C ALA A 268 14.85 -10.00 3.90
N GLY A 269 13.87 -10.10 4.79
CA GLY A 269 12.46 -10.04 4.49
C GLY A 269 11.81 -11.35 4.06
N ALA A 270 10.50 -11.40 4.23
CA ALA A 270 9.66 -12.54 3.86
C ALA A 270 8.25 -12.12 3.47
N VAL A 271 7.53 -13.02 2.78
CA VAL A 271 6.11 -12.91 2.48
C VAL A 271 5.38 -14.15 2.99
N HIS A 272 4.21 -13.93 3.58
CA HIS A 272 3.30 -14.97 4.04
C HIS A 272 2.01 -14.95 3.25
N ILE A 273 1.41 -16.14 3.02
CA ILE A 273 0.06 -16.30 2.50
C ILE A 273 -0.76 -17.02 3.56
N ILE A 274 -1.89 -16.43 3.93
CA ILE A 274 -2.86 -16.94 4.91
C ILE A 274 -4.18 -17.10 4.16
N TYR A 275 -4.67 -18.33 4.05
CA TYR A 275 -5.80 -18.63 3.19
C TYR A 275 -7.13 -18.21 3.79
N GLY A 276 -7.98 -17.62 2.92
CA GLY A 276 -9.39 -17.36 3.16
C GLY A 276 -10.23 -18.66 3.14
N SER A 277 -11.45 -18.57 3.61
CA SER A 277 -12.44 -19.65 3.55
C SER A 277 -13.79 -19.16 4.05
N ALA A 278 -14.88 -19.90 3.83
CA ALA A 278 -16.21 -19.61 4.41
C ALA A 278 -16.23 -19.44 5.95
N ALA A 279 -15.16 -19.75 6.66
CA ALA A 279 -15.01 -19.51 8.10
C ALA A 279 -14.09 -18.32 8.40
N GLY A 280 -13.71 -17.57 7.38
CA GLY A 280 -12.72 -16.50 7.43
C GLY A 280 -11.28 -16.98 7.21
N ALA A 281 -10.32 -16.11 7.43
CA ALA A 281 -8.90 -16.39 7.27
C ALA A 281 -8.38 -17.47 8.24
N SER A 282 -7.46 -18.30 7.78
CA SER A 282 -6.89 -19.40 8.57
C SER A 282 -5.39 -19.56 8.35
N GLY A 283 -4.63 -19.64 9.44
CA GLY A 283 -3.21 -20.00 9.37
C GLY A 283 -2.95 -21.44 8.91
N THR A 284 -3.98 -22.29 8.86
CA THR A 284 -3.86 -23.67 8.43
C THR A 284 -3.47 -23.75 6.95
N GLY A 285 -2.31 -24.33 6.67
CA GLY A 285 -1.80 -24.43 5.30
C GLY A 285 -1.01 -23.22 4.83
N SER A 286 -0.87 -22.18 5.65
CA SER A 286 -0.16 -20.95 5.30
C SER A 286 1.16 -21.20 4.57
N GLN A 287 1.56 -20.28 3.69
CA GLN A 287 2.84 -20.35 3.01
C GLN A 287 3.80 -19.27 3.57
N TRP A 288 5.08 -19.48 3.35
CA TRP A 288 6.14 -18.56 3.75
C TRP A 288 7.26 -18.60 2.70
N PHE A 289 7.61 -17.46 2.16
CA PHE A 289 8.59 -17.31 1.09
C PHE A 289 9.60 -16.20 1.41
N TYR A 290 10.83 -16.42 0.99
CA TYR A 290 11.95 -15.46 1.03
C TYR A 290 12.94 -15.85 -0.06
N GLN A 291 13.91 -15.03 -0.38
CA GLN A 291 14.82 -15.23 -1.54
C GLN A 291 15.58 -16.57 -1.53
N ASN A 292 15.86 -17.17 -0.39
CA ASN A 292 16.48 -18.51 -0.31
C ASN A 292 15.48 -19.68 -0.37
N THR A 293 14.18 -19.42 -0.52
CA THR A 293 13.17 -20.48 -0.70
C THR A 293 13.45 -21.23 -2.01
N PRO A 294 13.41 -22.58 -2.02
CA PRO A 294 13.67 -23.36 -3.23
C PRO A 294 12.82 -22.89 -4.41
N GLY A 295 13.47 -22.56 -5.53
CA GLY A 295 12.82 -22.05 -6.74
C GLY A 295 12.69 -20.53 -6.82
N TRP A 296 12.96 -19.80 -5.74
CA TRP A 296 13.07 -18.35 -5.78
C TRP A 296 14.50 -17.94 -6.20
N PRO A 297 14.66 -17.00 -7.10
CA PRO A 297 15.98 -16.50 -7.52
C PRO A 297 16.57 -15.56 -6.45
N GLY A 298 17.86 -15.26 -6.60
CA GLY A 298 18.57 -14.39 -5.67
C GLY A 298 19.07 -15.14 -4.44
N ARG A 299 19.58 -14.37 -3.51
CA ARG A 299 20.07 -14.81 -2.23
C ARG A 299 19.69 -13.77 -1.20
N ALA A 300 19.03 -14.21 -0.13
CA ALA A 300 18.72 -13.31 0.96
C ALA A 300 20.00 -12.68 1.52
N GLU A 301 20.06 -11.39 1.53
CA GLU A 301 21.14 -10.56 2.05
C GLU A 301 20.62 -9.61 3.13
N THR A 302 21.51 -9.03 3.89
CA THR A 302 21.10 -8.09 4.96
C THR A 302 20.52 -6.82 4.34
N ASN A 303 19.32 -6.44 4.80
CA ASN A 303 18.56 -5.27 4.37
C ASN A 303 17.97 -5.35 2.94
N ASP A 304 17.83 -6.53 2.35
CA ASP A 304 17.12 -6.69 1.06
C ASP A 304 15.65 -6.29 1.18
N ARG A 305 15.02 -6.55 2.35
CA ARG A 305 13.64 -6.17 2.64
C ARG A 305 12.64 -6.79 1.66
N PHE A 306 12.81 -8.08 1.32
CA PHE A 306 11.86 -8.83 0.50
C PHE A 306 10.45 -8.76 1.11
N GLY A 307 9.45 -8.35 0.33
CA GLY A 307 8.08 -8.15 0.81
C GLY A 307 7.79 -6.75 1.36
N SER A 308 8.64 -5.75 1.10
CA SER A 308 8.31 -4.34 1.41
C SER A 308 7.15 -3.80 0.58
N SER A 309 6.92 -4.36 -0.59
CA SER A 309 5.76 -4.10 -1.44
C SER A 309 5.28 -5.42 -2.05
N ILE A 310 3.97 -5.54 -2.22
CA ILE A 310 3.30 -6.74 -2.70
C ILE A 310 2.19 -6.32 -3.65
N ALA A 311 2.07 -7.01 -4.78
CA ALA A 311 0.91 -6.93 -5.65
C ALA A 311 0.50 -8.34 -6.09
N VAL A 312 -0.80 -8.55 -6.24
CA VAL A 312 -1.38 -9.84 -6.64
C VAL A 312 -2.46 -9.61 -7.69
N SER A 313 -2.41 -10.34 -8.78
CA SER A 313 -3.43 -10.38 -9.83
C SER A 313 -3.21 -11.58 -10.73
N ASP A 314 -4.20 -11.99 -11.47
CA ASP A 314 -4.07 -12.99 -12.54
C ASP A 314 -3.38 -12.35 -13.76
N ILE A 315 -2.05 -12.48 -13.85
CA ILE A 315 -1.23 -11.88 -14.93
C ILE A 315 -1.27 -12.76 -16.19
N ASP A 316 -1.38 -14.09 -16.01
CA ASP A 316 -1.29 -15.04 -17.11
C ASP A 316 -2.66 -15.49 -17.65
N GLY A 317 -3.75 -15.06 -17.03
CA GLY A 317 -5.12 -15.29 -17.48
C GLY A 317 -5.63 -16.71 -17.17
N ASP A 318 -5.03 -17.40 -16.21
CA ASP A 318 -5.43 -18.76 -15.82
C ASP A 318 -6.55 -18.78 -14.76
N GLY A 319 -6.96 -17.62 -14.26
CA GLY A 319 -7.99 -17.43 -13.25
C GLY A 319 -7.49 -17.54 -11.81
N ILE A 320 -6.17 -17.56 -11.59
CA ILE A 320 -5.55 -17.69 -10.27
C ILE A 320 -4.55 -16.52 -10.07
N GLY A 321 -4.54 -15.95 -8.88
CA GLY A 321 -3.65 -14.83 -8.59
C GLY A 321 -2.17 -15.19 -8.64
N ASP A 322 -1.37 -14.35 -9.32
CA ASP A 322 0.09 -14.38 -9.36
C ASP A 322 0.67 -13.40 -8.33
N LEU A 323 1.85 -13.71 -7.80
CA LEU A 323 2.50 -12.91 -6.76
C LEU A 323 3.68 -12.10 -7.30
N VAL A 324 3.62 -10.80 -7.10
CA VAL A 324 4.72 -9.87 -7.38
C VAL A 324 5.24 -9.30 -6.05
N VAL A 325 6.56 -9.40 -5.84
CA VAL A 325 7.22 -9.00 -4.59
C VAL A 325 8.33 -8.01 -4.88
N GLY A 326 8.29 -6.87 -4.22
CA GLY A 326 9.36 -5.88 -4.24
C GLY A 326 10.46 -6.20 -3.23
N VAL A 327 11.69 -5.92 -3.64
CA VAL A 327 12.92 -6.12 -2.86
C VAL A 327 13.78 -4.85 -2.98
N PRO A 328 13.31 -3.71 -2.42
CA PRO A 328 13.93 -2.41 -2.68
C PRO A 328 15.35 -2.27 -2.12
N GLY A 329 15.72 -3.07 -1.14
CA GLY A 329 17.05 -3.08 -0.54
C GLY A 329 18.09 -3.92 -1.28
N GLU A 330 17.69 -4.70 -2.30
CA GLU A 330 18.59 -5.59 -3.06
C GLU A 330 19.85 -4.89 -3.56
N THR A 331 20.99 -5.52 -3.34
CA THR A 331 22.28 -5.06 -3.83
C THR A 331 22.64 -5.70 -5.17
N LEU A 332 22.70 -4.92 -6.22
CA LEU A 332 23.05 -5.39 -7.56
C LEU A 332 24.52 -5.06 -7.90
N GLY A 333 25.40 -6.04 -7.72
CA GLY A 333 26.84 -5.87 -7.92
C GLY A 333 27.47 -4.92 -6.90
N ASN A 334 27.79 -3.67 -7.31
CA ASN A 334 28.34 -2.64 -6.41
C ASN A 334 27.30 -1.58 -6.01
N TYR A 335 26.05 -1.72 -6.46
CA TYR A 335 24.98 -0.76 -6.22
C TYR A 335 24.10 -1.23 -5.07
N THR A 336 24.26 -0.63 -3.89
CA THR A 336 23.45 -0.91 -2.71
C THR A 336 22.09 -0.28 -2.84
N GLU A 337 21.03 -0.93 -2.29
CA GLU A 337 19.65 -0.44 -2.40
C GLU A 337 19.24 -0.11 -3.85
N ALA A 338 19.74 -0.87 -4.82
CA ALA A 338 19.35 -0.72 -6.21
C ALA A 338 17.93 -1.23 -6.45
N GLY A 339 17.58 -2.29 -5.77
CA GLY A 339 16.26 -2.91 -5.78
C GLY A 339 16.01 -3.85 -6.94
N GLN A 340 15.06 -4.75 -6.74
CA GLN A 340 14.52 -5.66 -7.74
C GLN A 340 13.06 -6.01 -7.46
N VAL A 341 12.40 -6.63 -8.43
CA VAL A 341 11.07 -7.21 -8.33
C VAL A 341 11.12 -8.68 -8.71
N GLN A 342 10.41 -9.53 -7.99
CA GLN A 342 10.30 -10.95 -8.28
C GLN A 342 8.83 -11.31 -8.54
N ILE A 343 8.57 -12.01 -9.64
CA ILE A 343 7.24 -12.41 -10.09
C ILE A 343 7.14 -13.93 -10.06
N ARG A 344 6.22 -14.46 -9.30
CA ARG A 344 5.90 -15.87 -9.28
C ARG A 344 4.53 -16.10 -9.90
N TYR A 345 4.51 -16.66 -11.11
CA TYR A 345 3.31 -17.18 -11.75
C TYR A 345 2.84 -18.44 -11.02
N ASN A 346 1.57 -18.48 -10.68
CA ASN A 346 1.01 -19.53 -9.83
C ASN A 346 0.35 -20.64 -10.67
N PRO A 347 0.85 -21.87 -10.61
CA PRO A 347 0.23 -22.99 -11.33
C PRO A 347 -0.92 -23.67 -10.53
N GLY A 348 -1.60 -22.93 -9.61
CA GLY A 348 -2.69 -23.45 -8.76
C GLY A 348 -2.23 -24.16 -7.48
N ASN A 349 -0.95 -24.17 -7.15
CA ASN A 349 -0.46 -24.78 -5.91
C ASN A 349 0.80 -24.13 -5.35
N TRP A 350 0.62 -23.32 -4.33
CA TRP A 350 1.70 -22.60 -3.64
C TRP A 350 2.66 -23.50 -2.83
N SER A 351 2.27 -24.73 -2.51
CA SER A 351 3.14 -25.67 -1.80
C SER A 351 4.23 -26.31 -2.68
N GLN A 352 4.13 -26.16 -4.00
CA GLN A 352 5.10 -26.67 -4.95
C GLN A 352 6.25 -25.69 -5.16
N THR A 353 7.45 -26.21 -5.39
CA THR A 353 8.56 -25.38 -5.87
C THR A 353 8.19 -24.81 -7.25
N PRO A 354 8.24 -23.48 -7.46
CA PRO A 354 7.89 -22.88 -8.74
C PRO A 354 8.81 -23.39 -9.86
N ALA A 355 8.26 -23.55 -11.05
CA ALA A 355 9.04 -23.93 -12.23
C ALA A 355 10.01 -22.81 -12.62
N SER A 356 9.58 -21.54 -12.43
CA SER A 356 10.40 -20.33 -12.60
C SER A 356 9.81 -19.19 -11.80
N VAL A 357 10.68 -18.29 -11.34
CA VAL A 357 10.34 -16.97 -10.83
C VAL A 357 11.07 -15.96 -11.71
N GLN A 358 10.33 -15.01 -12.28
CA GLN A 358 10.91 -13.95 -13.07
C GLN A 358 11.49 -12.88 -12.16
N THR A 359 12.65 -12.33 -12.51
CA THR A 359 13.27 -11.22 -11.80
C THR A 359 13.44 -10.04 -12.73
N LEU A 360 12.99 -8.87 -12.27
CA LEU A 360 13.14 -7.60 -12.97
C LEU A 360 13.96 -6.63 -12.13
N TYR A 361 14.88 -5.92 -12.77
CA TYR A 361 15.66 -4.82 -12.21
C TYR A 361 16.19 -3.95 -13.34
N GLN A 362 16.63 -2.76 -13.05
CA GLN A 362 17.28 -1.91 -14.04
C GLN A 362 18.54 -2.61 -14.58
N ASN A 363 18.93 -2.38 -15.84
CA ASN A 363 19.97 -3.10 -16.59
C ASN A 363 19.70 -4.58 -16.94
N VAL A 364 18.57 -5.18 -16.55
CA VAL A 364 18.23 -6.48 -17.16
C VAL A 364 17.95 -6.27 -18.66
N ALA A 365 18.25 -7.27 -19.48
CA ALA A 365 18.09 -7.13 -20.92
C ALA A 365 16.65 -6.73 -21.29
N GLY A 366 16.51 -5.60 -21.96
CA GLY A 366 15.24 -5.02 -22.38
C GLY A 366 14.68 -3.98 -21.40
N VAL A 367 15.16 -3.87 -20.17
CA VAL A 367 14.73 -2.82 -19.22
C VAL A 367 15.52 -1.54 -19.47
N GLN A 368 14.78 -0.46 -19.69
CA GLN A 368 15.38 0.87 -19.84
C GLN A 368 15.93 1.36 -18.51
N ASN A 369 16.88 2.30 -18.60
CA ASN A 369 17.56 2.90 -17.47
C ASN A 369 18.72 2.07 -16.89
N LYS A 370 19.48 2.69 -15.97
CA LYS A 370 20.69 2.11 -15.39
C LYS A 370 20.52 1.98 -13.88
N VAL A 371 21.04 0.89 -13.37
CA VAL A 371 21.15 0.66 -11.94
C VAL A 371 22.07 1.72 -11.32
N GLU A 372 21.57 2.36 -10.28
CA GLU A 372 22.33 3.27 -9.42
C GLU A 372 22.15 2.87 -7.95
N THR A 373 23.00 3.37 -7.07
CA THR A 373 22.86 3.14 -5.63
C THR A 373 21.69 3.98 -5.09
N GLY A 374 20.76 3.33 -4.40
CA GLY A 374 19.63 4.00 -3.78
C GLY A 374 18.40 4.16 -4.66
N ASP A 375 18.37 3.57 -5.86
CA ASP A 375 17.23 3.64 -6.79
C ASP A 375 15.96 3.03 -6.18
N ARG A 376 16.13 1.95 -5.40
CA ARG A 376 15.03 1.24 -4.72
C ARG A 376 13.95 0.79 -5.69
N PHE A 377 14.33 0.19 -6.81
CA PHE A 377 13.41 -0.43 -7.78
C PHE A 377 12.51 -1.45 -7.07
N GLY A 378 11.19 -1.31 -7.19
CA GLY A 378 10.22 -2.16 -6.48
C GLY A 378 9.82 -1.65 -5.10
N SER A 379 10.00 -0.36 -4.79
CA SER A 379 9.51 0.24 -3.55
C SER A 379 7.99 0.27 -3.47
N HIS A 380 7.31 0.40 -4.60
CA HIS A 380 5.86 0.30 -4.74
C HIS A 380 5.51 -0.48 -6.00
N LEU A 381 4.39 -1.21 -5.97
CA LEU A 381 3.93 -2.09 -7.04
C LEU A 381 2.43 -1.95 -7.25
N ALA A 382 1.99 -1.99 -8.52
CA ALA A 382 0.59 -2.19 -8.88
C ALA A 382 0.48 -3.10 -10.10
N LEU A 383 -0.67 -3.73 -10.26
CA LEU A 383 -1.05 -4.59 -11.36
C LEU A 383 -2.38 -4.10 -11.92
N ALA A 384 -2.39 -3.65 -13.18
CA ALA A 384 -3.59 -3.19 -13.88
C ALA A 384 -3.35 -3.14 -15.40
N ASP A 385 -4.40 -3.25 -16.19
CA ASP A 385 -4.33 -2.95 -17.63
C ASP A 385 -4.20 -1.42 -17.82
N VAL A 386 -2.99 -0.93 -17.91
CA VAL A 386 -2.68 0.50 -18.15
C VAL A 386 -2.29 0.77 -19.59
N THR A 387 -2.26 -0.23 -20.44
CA THR A 387 -2.01 -0.07 -21.89
C THR A 387 -3.26 -0.26 -22.73
N GLY A 388 -4.39 -0.64 -22.13
CA GLY A 388 -5.69 -0.81 -22.78
C GLY A 388 -5.76 -2.01 -23.72
N ASP A 389 -4.86 -3.00 -23.55
CA ASP A 389 -4.79 -4.19 -24.40
C ASP A 389 -5.55 -5.40 -23.84
N GLY A 390 -6.13 -5.26 -22.64
CA GLY A 390 -6.92 -6.29 -21.96
C GLY A 390 -6.07 -7.25 -21.12
N ASN A 391 -4.76 -7.02 -20.99
CA ASN A 391 -3.87 -7.79 -20.14
C ASN A 391 -3.42 -6.96 -18.93
N VAL A 392 -3.14 -7.62 -17.82
CA VAL A 392 -2.67 -6.97 -16.60
C VAL A 392 -1.18 -6.63 -16.74
N ASP A 393 -0.85 -5.33 -16.71
CA ASP A 393 0.51 -4.82 -16.75
C ASP A 393 1.08 -4.65 -15.33
N LEU A 394 2.41 -4.65 -15.22
CA LEU A 394 3.12 -4.39 -13.97
C LEU A 394 3.67 -2.95 -13.94
N ILE A 395 3.30 -2.20 -12.92
CA ILE A 395 3.81 -0.87 -12.62
C ILE A 395 4.75 -0.95 -11.43
N VAL A 396 5.96 -0.37 -11.56
CA VAL A 396 7.04 -0.44 -10.57
C VAL A 396 7.54 0.96 -10.22
N GLY A 397 7.50 1.31 -8.95
CA GLY A 397 8.05 2.55 -8.42
C GLY A 397 9.57 2.47 -8.22
N VAL A 398 10.24 3.57 -8.58
CA VAL A 398 11.70 3.75 -8.44
C VAL A 398 11.97 5.13 -7.84
N PRO A 399 11.55 5.39 -6.58
CA PRO A 399 11.57 6.75 -6.01
C PRO A 399 12.97 7.33 -5.81
N GLY A 400 14.00 6.49 -5.74
CA GLY A 400 15.39 6.91 -5.61
C GLY A 400 16.07 7.24 -6.92
N GLU A 401 15.44 7.00 -8.08
CA GLU A 401 16.01 7.22 -9.40
C GLU A 401 16.53 8.65 -9.59
N SER A 402 17.76 8.74 -10.11
CA SER A 402 18.37 10.04 -10.42
C SER A 402 18.11 10.46 -11.88
N ILE A 403 17.41 11.56 -12.08
CA ILE A 403 17.16 12.09 -13.41
C ILE A 403 18.17 13.19 -13.76
N ALA A 404 19.12 12.89 -14.60
CA ALA A 404 20.26 13.75 -14.96
C ALA A 404 21.12 14.12 -13.71
N THR A 405 21.04 15.36 -13.23
CA THR A 405 21.79 15.83 -12.04
C THR A 405 20.90 15.97 -10.80
N ARG A 406 19.70 15.42 -10.82
CA ARG A 406 18.70 15.54 -9.76
C ARG A 406 18.57 14.20 -9.04
N PRO A 407 19.20 14.02 -7.87
CA PRO A 407 19.13 12.77 -7.13
C PRO A 407 17.71 12.56 -6.56
N ASN A 408 17.29 11.31 -6.45
CA ASN A 408 15.98 10.92 -5.95
C ASN A 408 14.81 11.70 -6.60
N ALA A 409 14.95 12.03 -7.89
CA ALA A 409 13.87 12.67 -8.63
C ALA A 409 12.69 11.72 -8.83
N GLY A 410 12.99 10.44 -8.90
CA GLY A 410 12.08 9.33 -9.00
C GLY A 410 11.61 9.02 -10.42
N ALA A 411 11.18 7.79 -10.61
CA ALA A 411 10.63 7.25 -11.85
C ALA A 411 9.58 6.16 -11.59
N VAL A 412 8.79 5.86 -12.61
CA VAL A 412 7.89 4.70 -12.67
C VAL A 412 8.25 3.89 -13.90
N ALA A 413 8.41 2.58 -13.74
CA ALA A 413 8.58 1.64 -14.84
C ALA A 413 7.28 0.88 -15.10
N ILE A 414 6.85 0.79 -16.35
CA ILE A 414 5.67 0.03 -16.78
C ILE A 414 6.13 -1.12 -17.67
N PHE A 415 5.75 -2.33 -17.32
CA PHE A 415 6.04 -3.56 -18.04
C PHE A 415 4.75 -4.21 -18.51
N LYS A 416 4.61 -4.38 -19.82
CA LYS A 416 3.44 -5.02 -20.42
C LYS A 416 3.41 -6.52 -20.17
N SER A 417 2.20 -7.07 -20.00
CA SER A 417 1.98 -8.50 -20.13
C SER A 417 1.73 -8.88 -21.59
N VAL A 418 2.41 -9.90 -22.07
CA VAL A 418 2.21 -10.44 -23.41
C VAL A 418 2.20 -11.97 -23.34
N GLY A 419 1.08 -12.56 -23.79
CA GLY A 419 0.94 -14.01 -23.81
C GLY A 419 1.01 -14.68 -22.43
N GLY A 420 0.51 -14.00 -21.41
CA GLY A 420 0.47 -14.51 -20.03
C GLY A 420 1.79 -14.33 -19.27
N ALA A 421 2.63 -13.39 -19.64
CA ALA A 421 3.85 -13.10 -18.91
C ALA A 421 4.28 -11.64 -19.05
N ILE A 422 4.81 -11.07 -17.99
CA ILE A 422 5.42 -9.75 -18.00
C ILE A 422 6.67 -9.77 -18.90
N THR A 423 6.74 -8.82 -19.85
CA THR A 423 7.84 -8.71 -20.80
C THR A 423 8.69 -7.46 -20.54
N THR A 424 9.97 -7.55 -20.83
CA THR A 424 10.87 -6.39 -20.84
C THR A 424 10.99 -5.75 -22.24
N ALA A 425 10.28 -6.31 -23.23
CA ALA A 425 10.17 -5.68 -24.54
C ALA A 425 9.18 -4.52 -24.46
N GLU A 426 9.59 -3.33 -24.94
CA GLU A 426 8.74 -2.14 -24.95
C GLU A 426 8.36 -1.63 -23.54
N ASP A 427 9.20 -1.87 -22.52
CA ASP A 427 9.04 -1.23 -21.22
C ASP A 427 9.05 0.30 -21.36
N GLN A 428 8.32 0.97 -20.49
CA GLN A 428 8.26 2.42 -20.43
C GLN A 428 8.81 2.91 -19.10
N ILE A 429 9.68 3.91 -19.15
CA ILE A 429 10.10 4.63 -17.94
C ILE A 429 9.49 6.03 -17.98
N LEU A 430 8.74 6.36 -16.93
CA LEU A 430 8.09 7.66 -16.76
C LEU A 430 8.82 8.46 -15.68
N TYR A 431 8.98 9.77 -15.91
CA TYR A 431 9.50 10.72 -14.94
C TYR A 431 8.97 12.14 -15.24
N ALA A 432 8.93 12.99 -14.25
CA ALA A 432 8.14 14.23 -14.25
C ALA A 432 8.42 15.24 -15.38
N ASN A 433 9.64 15.24 -15.98
CA ASN A 433 9.98 16.18 -17.05
C ASN A 433 9.79 15.62 -18.47
N GLN A 434 9.13 14.50 -18.65
CA GLN A 434 8.76 14.00 -19.97
C GLN A 434 7.64 14.84 -20.58
N SER A 435 7.54 14.85 -21.91
CA SER A 435 6.58 15.66 -22.65
C SER A 435 5.09 15.34 -22.34
N VAL A 436 4.84 14.18 -21.74
CA VAL A 436 3.50 13.74 -21.30
C VAL A 436 3.05 14.41 -19.98
N PHE A 437 4.00 15.00 -19.24
CA PHE A 437 3.71 15.67 -17.97
C PHE A 437 3.98 17.19 -18.04
N THR A 438 3.28 17.97 -17.25
CA THR A 438 3.44 19.42 -17.13
C THR A 438 4.36 19.80 -15.97
N GLY A 439 5.39 19.03 -15.68
CA GLY A 439 6.30 19.28 -14.57
C GLY A 439 7.77 19.20 -15.00
N GLU A 440 8.65 19.51 -14.06
CA GLU A 440 10.09 19.26 -14.18
C GLU A 440 10.51 18.25 -13.13
N SER A 441 11.47 17.39 -13.43
CA SER A 441 12.09 16.55 -12.40
C SER A 441 12.83 17.45 -11.43
N GLU A 442 12.68 17.19 -10.14
CA GLU A 442 13.36 17.89 -9.05
C GLU A 442 14.14 16.90 -8.18
N ALA A 443 15.19 17.36 -7.53
CA ALA A 443 15.90 16.54 -6.56
C ALA A 443 14.99 16.25 -5.36
N ASN A 444 14.97 14.98 -4.94
CA ASN A 444 14.14 14.47 -3.83
C ASN A 444 12.62 14.62 -4.04
N ALA A 445 12.16 14.72 -5.29
CA ALA A 445 10.74 14.76 -5.60
C ALA A 445 10.05 13.41 -5.39
N GLU A 446 10.81 12.31 -5.44
CA GLU A 446 10.32 10.94 -5.21
C GLU A 446 9.13 10.58 -6.11
N PHE A 447 9.16 11.00 -7.39
CA PHE A 447 8.13 10.63 -8.37
C PHE A 447 8.02 9.10 -8.46
N GLY A 448 6.81 8.57 -8.30
CA GLY A 448 6.59 7.12 -8.25
C GLY A 448 6.83 6.48 -6.88
N ALA A 449 6.91 7.28 -5.80
CA ALA A 449 6.89 6.73 -4.44
C ALA A 449 5.58 6.01 -4.14
N TRP A 450 4.48 6.46 -4.75
CA TRP A 450 3.17 5.83 -4.71
C TRP A 450 2.46 6.03 -6.04
N PHE A 451 1.51 5.14 -6.39
CA PHE A 451 0.63 5.28 -7.54
C PHE A 451 -0.61 4.41 -7.38
N SER A 452 -1.69 4.79 -8.07
CA SER A 452 -2.93 4.03 -8.22
C SER A 452 -3.45 4.15 -9.66
N VAL A 453 -4.45 3.34 -10.00
CA VAL A 453 -5.06 3.34 -11.34
C VAL A 453 -6.51 3.80 -11.24
N LEU A 454 -6.85 4.87 -11.93
CA LEU A 454 -8.17 5.48 -11.97
C LEU A 454 -8.76 5.37 -13.38
N ASN A 455 -9.77 4.52 -13.56
CA ASN A 455 -10.42 4.30 -14.87
C ASN A 455 -9.42 3.99 -16.02
N GLY A 456 -8.43 3.14 -15.76
CA GLY A 456 -7.37 2.80 -16.71
C GLY A 456 -6.26 3.87 -16.84
N ASN A 457 -6.38 5.00 -16.16
CA ASN A 457 -5.37 6.06 -16.13
C ASN A 457 -4.48 5.93 -14.90
N LEU A 458 -3.22 6.33 -15.03
CA LEU A 458 -2.25 6.23 -13.95
C LEU A 458 -2.15 7.54 -13.16
N ILE A 459 -2.35 7.45 -11.86
CA ILE A 459 -2.09 8.51 -10.88
C ILE A 459 -0.73 8.22 -10.25
N ILE A 460 0.21 9.17 -10.33
CA ILE A 460 1.57 8.98 -9.82
C ILE A 460 1.88 10.04 -8.78
N GLY A 461 2.10 9.62 -7.55
CA GLY A 461 2.50 10.49 -6.45
C GLY A 461 3.96 10.95 -6.53
N SER A 462 4.21 12.15 -6.08
CA SER A 462 5.53 12.78 -5.98
C SER A 462 5.59 13.60 -4.68
N PRO A 463 5.64 12.94 -3.51
CA PRO A 463 5.45 13.58 -2.21
C PRO A 463 6.55 14.56 -1.83
N GLY A 464 7.75 14.41 -2.40
CA GLY A 464 8.86 15.35 -2.21
C GLY A 464 8.85 16.57 -3.15
N ARG A 465 7.82 16.72 -3.99
CA ARG A 465 7.70 17.81 -4.96
C ARG A 465 7.63 19.20 -4.27
N THR A 466 8.34 20.18 -4.84
CA THR A 466 8.21 21.58 -4.44
C THR A 466 7.04 22.24 -5.19
N VAL A 467 6.10 22.84 -4.48
CA VAL A 467 4.94 23.56 -5.03
C VAL A 467 5.00 25.02 -4.59
N SER A 468 4.92 25.96 -5.53
CA SER A 468 4.94 27.40 -5.24
C SER A 468 6.12 27.87 -4.38
N GLY A 469 7.25 27.13 -4.38
CA GLY A 469 8.44 27.39 -3.57
C GLY A 469 8.42 26.75 -2.17
N LEU A 470 7.40 25.97 -1.85
CA LEU A 470 7.24 25.21 -0.62
C LEU A 470 7.83 23.81 -0.80
N ALA A 471 8.88 23.48 -0.09
CA ALA A 471 9.58 22.20 -0.23
C ALA A 471 8.73 21.04 0.32
N ASN A 472 8.73 19.88 -0.37
CA ASN A 472 7.99 18.68 0.00
C ASN A 472 6.49 18.95 0.24
N ALA A 473 5.90 19.92 -0.46
CA ALA A 473 4.46 20.14 -0.40
C ALA A 473 3.70 19.00 -1.10
N GLY A 474 4.35 18.35 -2.06
CA GLY A 474 3.83 17.18 -2.76
C GLY A 474 2.92 17.53 -3.94
N ALA A 475 2.80 16.56 -4.84
CA ALA A 475 1.89 16.60 -5.99
C ALA A 475 1.59 15.18 -6.47
N PHE A 476 0.55 15.01 -7.24
CA PHE A 476 0.41 13.84 -8.08
C PHE A 476 0.32 14.23 -9.57
N TYR A 477 0.59 13.27 -10.41
CA TYR A 477 0.53 13.42 -11.87
C TYR A 477 -0.52 12.47 -12.41
N TYR A 478 -1.40 13.02 -13.24
CA TYR A 478 -2.41 12.25 -13.96
C TYR A 478 -1.90 11.98 -15.38
N LEU A 479 -1.82 10.71 -15.75
CA LEU A 479 -1.48 10.24 -17.08
C LEU A 479 -2.68 9.52 -17.69
N ASP A 480 -3.21 10.09 -18.76
CA ASP A 480 -4.24 9.53 -19.64
C ASP A 480 -3.54 8.57 -20.62
N LEU A 481 -3.76 7.26 -20.47
CA LEU A 481 -3.07 6.18 -21.18
C LEU A 481 -3.91 5.60 -22.32
#